data_d34b92010de93883651afd617a495948
#
_entry.id   d34b92010de93883651afd617a495948
#
_cell.length_a   1.000
_cell.length_b   1.000
_cell.length_c   1.000
_cell.angle_alpha   90.00
_cell.angle_beta   90.00
_cell.angle_gamma   90.00
#
_symmetry.space_group_name_H-M   'P 1'
#
loop_
_entity.id
_entity.type
_entity.pdbx_description
1 polymer ?
#
loop_
_entity_poly.entity_id
_entity_poly.type
_entity_poly.pdbx_seq_one_letter_code
_entity_poly.pdbx_strand_id
1 'polypeptide(L)'
;MEDIFSFADELGPAKVVHASEPSLGLQAVLVIDNVAMGPAFGGVRMATDVTTDECIRLARAMTFKNAAAGLPHGGGKVVLAGDPGMPAERKEQLIRALAQLLRGEQEYIFAPDMGTNEDCMAWIRDEIGRVVALPREIGGIPLDEIGATGWGLSHVVNVALQYCDFEREGARIVVQGFGAVGRHVARFLTARGARLVAVADSRGATQNDRGLDLNALLELKAAGKSVSEYSDGSRLESDAVIDVECDIWIPAARPDVVNEDNVHRLKTRLVVEGANIPFTPGAEEFLYERGILCIPDFIANAGGVICAAMEYQGATQAAAMQTIEEKLRRNTQQVMETAKSKLILPRQAAIEMAGQRVRKAMGYRRFSLFSTAPDYT
;
A
#
# COMPACT_ATOMS: atom_id res chain seq x y z
N MET A 1 -9.83 -5.67 32.05
CA MET A 1 -8.76 -6.26 31.20
C MET A 1 -9.49 -6.88 30.04
N GLU A 2 -9.32 -6.36 28.85
CA GLU A 2 -9.87 -7.02 27.66
C GLU A 2 -9.20 -8.39 27.53
N ASP A 3 -9.98 -9.39 27.15
CA ASP A 3 -9.48 -10.74 26.93
C ASP A 3 -8.45 -10.71 25.78
N ILE A 4 -7.22 -11.15 26.06
CA ILE A 4 -6.13 -11.19 25.05
C ILE A 4 -6.46 -12.09 23.84
N PHE A 5 -7.46 -12.93 23.95
CA PHE A 5 -7.96 -13.80 22.87
C PHE A 5 -9.16 -13.21 22.10
N SER A 6 -9.66 -12.04 22.51
CA SER A 6 -10.81 -11.41 21.84
C SER A 6 -10.55 -11.04 20.38
N PHE A 7 -9.28 -10.93 19.97
CA PHE A 7 -8.86 -10.62 18.61
C PHE A 7 -8.76 -11.85 17.70
N ALA A 8 -8.80 -13.07 18.26
CA ALA A 8 -8.59 -14.28 17.49
C ALA A 8 -9.89 -14.71 16.77
N ASP A 9 -9.77 -15.04 15.50
CA ASP A 9 -10.81 -15.63 14.68
C ASP A 9 -10.26 -16.88 13.93
N GLU A 10 -10.99 -17.39 12.96
CA GLU A 10 -10.59 -18.55 12.16
C GLU A 10 -9.30 -18.36 11.35
N LEU A 11 -8.88 -17.11 11.08
CA LEU A 11 -7.69 -16.78 10.29
C LEU A 11 -6.46 -16.51 11.16
N GLY A 12 -6.63 -16.04 12.38
CA GLY A 12 -5.54 -15.66 13.28
C GLY A 12 -5.96 -14.61 14.32
N PRO A 13 -5.03 -13.91 14.97
CA PRO A 13 -3.58 -14.00 14.78
C PRO A 13 -2.97 -15.30 15.30
N ALA A 14 -1.99 -15.81 14.57
CA ALA A 14 -1.24 -17.01 14.99
C ALA A 14 -0.31 -16.72 16.18
N LYS A 15 0.24 -15.51 16.28
CA LYS A 15 1.16 -15.09 17.32
C LYS A 15 1.14 -13.57 17.56
N VAL A 16 1.19 -13.19 18.84
CA VAL A 16 1.41 -11.81 19.28
C VAL A 16 2.61 -11.80 20.24
N VAL A 17 3.61 -11.00 19.93
CA VAL A 17 4.86 -10.89 20.72
C VAL A 17 5.03 -9.46 21.19
N HIS A 18 5.05 -9.25 22.51
CA HIS A 18 5.46 -7.99 23.10
C HIS A 18 6.96 -8.03 23.39
N ALA A 19 7.71 -7.13 22.80
CA ALA A 19 9.15 -7.00 22.96
C ALA A 19 9.49 -5.69 23.69
N SER A 20 10.36 -5.77 24.67
CA SER A 20 10.82 -4.58 25.41
C SER A 20 12.29 -4.70 25.81
N GLU A 21 13.01 -3.57 25.74
CA GLU A 21 14.36 -3.41 26.27
C GLU A 21 14.42 -2.14 27.11
N PRO A 22 14.27 -2.26 28.44
CA PRO A 22 14.17 -1.11 29.34
C PRO A 22 15.37 -0.17 29.30
N SER A 23 16.59 -0.69 29.11
CA SER A 23 17.80 0.12 29.04
C SER A 23 17.82 1.06 27.85
N LEU A 24 17.08 0.72 26.79
CA LEU A 24 16.91 1.52 25.59
C LEU A 24 15.54 2.21 25.50
N GLY A 25 14.64 1.96 26.46
CA GLY A 25 13.26 2.44 26.37
C GLY A 25 12.51 1.86 25.16
N LEU A 26 12.94 0.70 24.65
CA LEU A 26 12.30 0.05 23.50
C LEU A 26 11.01 -0.64 23.96
N GLN A 27 9.92 -0.37 23.25
CA GLN A 27 8.64 -1.06 23.37
C GLN A 27 8.11 -1.34 21.98
N ALA A 28 7.83 -2.60 21.67
CA ALA A 28 7.33 -3.02 20.36
C ALA A 28 6.33 -4.17 20.46
N VAL A 29 5.49 -4.31 19.45
CA VAL A 29 4.60 -5.45 19.28
C VAL A 29 4.81 -6.01 17.89
N LEU A 30 5.06 -7.31 17.78
CA LEU A 30 4.97 -8.07 16.54
C LEU A 30 3.68 -8.88 16.54
N VAL A 31 2.91 -8.78 15.49
CA VAL A 31 1.77 -9.65 15.20
C VAL A 31 2.05 -10.44 13.93
N ILE A 32 2.00 -11.76 14.04
CA ILE A 32 1.96 -12.70 12.93
C ILE A 32 0.50 -13.16 12.83
N ASP A 33 -0.21 -12.67 11.81
CA ASP A 33 -1.63 -12.93 11.68
C ASP A 33 -1.88 -14.32 11.06
N ASN A 34 -1.33 -14.58 9.90
CA ASN A 34 -1.50 -15.84 9.20
C ASN A 34 -0.25 -16.22 8.40
N VAL A 35 0.13 -17.49 8.44
CA VAL A 35 1.31 -18.02 7.71
C VAL A 35 0.94 -19.17 6.76
N ALA A 36 -0.34 -19.40 6.50
CA ALA A 36 -0.77 -20.52 5.66
C ALA A 36 -0.22 -20.44 4.22
N MET A 37 -0.07 -19.23 3.68
CA MET A 37 0.49 -19.00 2.34
C MET A 37 2.02 -18.93 2.33
N GLY A 38 2.67 -18.85 3.48
CA GLY A 38 4.12 -18.69 3.62
C GLY A 38 4.45 -17.78 4.80
N PRO A 39 5.73 -17.44 5.00
CA PRO A 39 6.13 -16.55 6.09
C PRO A 39 5.37 -15.21 5.99
N ALA A 40 5.01 -14.70 7.17
CA ALA A 40 4.30 -13.43 7.26
C ALA A 40 5.21 -12.30 6.77
N PHE A 41 4.65 -11.39 5.99
CA PHE A 41 5.34 -10.25 5.42
C PHE A 41 4.63 -8.97 5.84
N GLY A 42 5.38 -8.02 6.40
CA GLY A 42 4.81 -6.75 6.81
C GLY A 42 5.83 -5.71 7.29
N GLY A 43 5.37 -4.47 7.37
CA GLY A 43 6.20 -3.32 7.70
C GLY A 43 6.44 -3.12 9.20
N VAL A 44 7.50 -2.41 9.51
CA VAL A 44 7.81 -1.87 10.85
C VAL A 44 7.32 -0.44 10.92
N ARG A 45 6.23 -0.19 11.63
CA ARG A 45 5.69 1.16 11.88
C ARG A 45 6.31 1.74 13.14
N MET A 46 6.86 2.94 13.07
CA MET A 46 7.35 3.69 14.23
C MET A 46 6.50 4.95 14.41
N ALA A 47 5.83 5.05 15.56
CA ALA A 47 5.09 6.24 15.98
C ALA A 47 4.97 6.30 17.49
N THR A 48 4.62 7.45 18.04
CA THR A 48 4.54 7.67 19.50
C THR A 48 3.27 7.10 20.14
N ASP A 49 2.25 6.81 19.34
CA ASP A 49 0.89 6.44 19.73
C ASP A 49 0.46 5.04 19.27
N VAL A 50 1.41 4.18 18.92
CA VAL A 50 1.14 2.81 18.46
C VAL A 50 0.49 1.95 19.54
N THR A 51 -0.41 1.06 19.13
CA THR A 51 -1.11 0.13 20.02
C THR A 51 -1.09 -1.31 19.51
N THR A 52 -1.33 -2.27 20.40
CA THR A 52 -1.48 -3.69 20.02
C THR A 52 -2.67 -3.90 19.08
N ASP A 53 -3.80 -3.25 19.34
CA ASP A 53 -5.00 -3.32 18.49
C ASP A 53 -4.71 -2.83 17.07
N GLU A 54 -4.03 -1.70 16.92
CA GLU A 54 -3.59 -1.20 15.62
C GLU A 54 -2.70 -2.23 14.91
N CYS A 55 -1.75 -2.83 15.64
CA CYS A 55 -0.84 -3.83 15.09
C CYS A 55 -1.60 -5.06 14.53
N ILE A 56 -2.60 -5.56 15.28
CA ILE A 56 -3.43 -6.70 14.87
C ILE A 56 -4.22 -6.38 13.61
N ARG A 57 -4.88 -5.22 13.56
CA ARG A 57 -5.64 -4.79 12.38
C ARG A 57 -4.76 -4.62 11.15
N LEU A 58 -3.58 -4.05 11.31
CA LEU A 58 -2.61 -3.89 10.23
C LEU A 58 -2.03 -5.25 9.76
N ALA A 59 -1.77 -6.19 10.67
CA ALA A 59 -1.32 -7.52 10.33
C ALA A 59 -2.37 -8.29 9.51
N ARG A 60 -3.67 -8.20 9.88
CA ARG A 60 -4.78 -8.76 9.13
C ARG A 60 -4.90 -8.12 7.73
N ALA A 61 -4.76 -6.81 7.64
CA ALA A 61 -4.76 -6.11 6.35
C ALA A 61 -3.62 -6.63 5.44
N MET A 62 -2.44 -6.91 6.00
CA MET A 62 -1.33 -7.51 5.25
C MET A 62 -1.63 -8.94 4.80
N THR A 63 -2.32 -9.77 5.62
CA THR A 63 -2.76 -11.11 5.21
C THR A 63 -3.64 -11.03 3.96
N PHE A 64 -4.64 -10.16 3.96
CA PHE A 64 -5.51 -9.99 2.78
C PHE A 64 -4.78 -9.39 1.59
N LYS A 65 -3.92 -8.42 1.80
CA LYS A 65 -3.16 -7.76 0.73
C LYS A 65 -2.20 -8.76 0.03
N ASN A 66 -1.44 -9.54 0.79
CA ASN A 66 -0.53 -10.54 0.25
C ASN A 66 -1.28 -11.67 -0.46
N ALA A 67 -2.39 -12.13 0.12
CA ALA A 67 -3.25 -13.14 -0.50
C ALA A 67 -3.90 -12.63 -1.78
N ALA A 68 -4.44 -11.40 -1.78
CA ALA A 68 -5.01 -10.75 -2.96
C ALA A 68 -3.97 -10.56 -4.07
N ALA A 69 -2.74 -10.21 -3.71
CA ALA A 69 -1.62 -10.12 -4.65
C ALA A 69 -1.14 -11.50 -5.16
N GLY A 70 -1.63 -12.62 -4.58
CA GLY A 70 -1.21 -13.97 -4.95
C GLY A 70 0.27 -14.22 -4.62
N LEU A 71 0.74 -13.67 -3.49
CA LEU A 71 2.10 -13.86 -3.01
C LEU A 71 2.19 -15.12 -2.14
N PRO A 72 3.34 -15.82 -2.13
CA PRO A 72 3.58 -16.95 -1.24
C PRO A 72 3.94 -16.48 0.18
N HIS A 73 3.17 -15.53 0.70
CA HIS A 73 3.39 -14.87 1.99
C HIS A 73 2.10 -14.73 2.77
N GLY A 74 2.19 -14.94 4.07
CA GLY A 74 1.17 -14.56 5.01
C GLY A 74 1.22 -13.07 5.37
N GLY A 75 0.51 -12.66 6.40
CA GLY A 75 0.48 -11.29 6.87
C GLY A 75 0.97 -11.12 8.30
N GLY A 76 1.70 -10.06 8.53
CA GLY A 76 2.13 -9.66 9.86
C GLY A 76 2.43 -8.17 9.91
N LYS A 77 2.73 -7.69 11.12
CA LYS A 77 3.06 -6.29 11.36
C LYS A 77 3.95 -6.15 12.58
N VAL A 78 4.83 -5.17 12.55
CA VAL A 78 5.53 -4.67 13.74
C VAL A 78 5.12 -3.23 13.98
N VAL A 79 4.84 -2.89 15.23
CA VAL A 79 4.77 -1.51 15.69
C VAL A 79 5.84 -1.28 16.76
N LEU A 80 6.51 -0.15 16.66
CA LEU A 80 7.59 0.29 17.56
C LEU A 80 7.25 1.68 18.10
N ALA A 81 7.11 1.78 19.41
CA ALA A 81 6.84 3.05 20.07
C ALA A 81 8.09 3.95 20.01
N GLY A 82 7.97 5.12 19.40
CA GLY A 82 9.06 6.07 19.30
C GLY A 82 8.77 7.23 18.34
N ASP A 83 9.46 8.34 18.54
CA ASP A 83 9.40 9.48 17.61
C ASP A 83 10.20 9.16 16.34
N PRO A 84 9.57 9.09 15.16
CA PRO A 84 10.29 8.83 13.91
C PRO A 84 11.29 9.93 13.54
N GLY A 85 11.17 11.13 14.12
CA GLY A 85 12.09 12.26 13.95
C GLY A 85 13.29 12.27 14.91
N MET A 86 13.47 11.24 15.76
CA MET A 86 14.62 11.16 16.67
C MET A 86 15.96 11.15 15.92
N PRO A 87 17.11 11.48 16.59
CA PRO A 87 18.43 11.39 15.99
C PRO A 87 18.73 10.02 15.38
N ALA A 88 19.41 10.01 14.23
CA ALA A 88 19.65 8.79 13.43
C ALA A 88 20.35 7.69 14.23
N GLU A 89 21.38 8.04 15.02
CA GLU A 89 22.11 7.07 15.85
C GLU A 89 21.20 6.40 16.91
N ARG A 90 20.27 7.18 17.45
CA ARG A 90 19.30 6.66 18.42
C ARG A 90 18.31 5.71 17.76
N LYS A 91 17.84 6.08 16.59
CA LYS A 91 16.94 5.25 15.76
C LYS A 91 17.60 3.95 15.36
N GLU A 92 18.86 3.99 14.91
CA GLU A 92 19.63 2.80 14.59
C GLU A 92 19.74 1.84 15.77
N GLN A 93 20.10 2.35 16.98
CA GLN A 93 20.16 1.53 18.18
C GLN A 93 18.84 0.80 18.48
N LEU A 94 17.71 1.52 18.37
CA LEU A 94 16.39 0.92 18.60
C LEU A 94 16.03 -0.13 17.55
N ILE A 95 16.29 0.13 16.28
CA ILE A 95 15.98 -0.79 15.18
C ILE A 95 16.86 -2.06 15.26
N ARG A 96 18.15 -1.93 15.58
CA ARG A 96 19.03 -3.08 15.79
C ARG A 96 18.62 -3.91 17.00
N ALA A 97 18.29 -3.26 18.12
CA ALA A 97 17.77 -3.94 19.30
C ALA A 97 16.46 -4.68 19.02
N LEU A 98 15.52 -4.04 18.29
CA LEU A 98 14.29 -4.68 17.84
C LEU A 98 14.58 -5.95 17.01
N ALA A 99 15.48 -5.85 16.04
CA ALA A 99 15.88 -7.00 15.22
C ALA A 99 16.42 -8.15 16.07
N GLN A 100 17.30 -7.85 17.04
CA GLN A 100 17.87 -8.86 17.94
C GLN A 100 16.81 -9.50 18.85
N LEU A 101 15.87 -8.73 19.40
CA LEU A 101 14.78 -9.26 20.21
C LEU A 101 13.88 -10.20 19.42
N LEU A 102 13.65 -9.90 18.14
CA LEU A 102 12.77 -10.66 17.24
C LEU A 102 13.54 -11.66 16.36
N ARG A 103 14.83 -11.92 16.64
CA ARG A 103 15.66 -12.82 15.82
C ARG A 103 15.12 -14.25 15.72
N GLY A 104 14.41 -14.70 16.75
CA GLY A 104 13.79 -16.03 16.81
C GLY A 104 12.52 -16.19 16.00
N GLU A 105 11.91 -15.07 15.52
CA GLU A 105 10.65 -15.07 14.82
C GLU A 105 10.86 -15.31 13.30
N GLN A 106 11.33 -16.51 12.94
CA GLN A 106 11.75 -16.86 11.57
C GLN A 106 10.62 -16.81 10.54
N GLU A 107 9.39 -16.90 10.98
CA GLU A 107 8.20 -16.80 10.13
C GLU A 107 7.80 -15.36 9.77
N TYR A 108 8.61 -14.35 10.13
CA TYR A 108 8.34 -12.94 9.81
C TYR A 108 9.44 -12.32 8.95
N ILE A 109 9.06 -11.67 7.86
CA ILE A 109 9.91 -10.89 6.96
C ILE A 109 9.62 -9.42 7.15
N PHE A 110 10.64 -8.65 7.49
CA PHE A 110 10.55 -7.23 7.78
C PHE A 110 10.51 -6.38 6.49
N ALA A 111 9.71 -5.34 6.50
CA ALA A 111 9.65 -4.31 5.47
C ALA A 111 9.54 -2.91 6.10
N PRO A 112 9.80 -1.83 5.38
CA PRO A 112 9.55 -0.49 5.91
C PRO A 112 8.05 -0.16 5.96
N ASP A 113 7.70 0.77 6.82
CA ASP A 113 6.38 1.39 6.91
C ASP A 113 6.56 2.84 7.43
N MET A 114 5.46 3.48 7.80
CA MET A 114 5.49 4.82 8.37
C MET A 114 6.50 4.90 9.52
N GLY A 115 7.37 5.91 9.47
CA GLY A 115 8.40 6.13 10.48
C GLY A 115 9.69 5.32 10.29
N THR A 116 9.77 4.38 9.34
CA THR A 116 10.99 3.65 8.96
C THR A 116 11.26 3.78 7.46
N ASN A 117 12.48 3.45 7.04
CA ASN A 117 12.95 3.59 5.66
C ASN A 117 13.92 2.47 5.29
N GLU A 118 14.53 2.57 4.11
CA GLU A 118 15.51 1.61 3.59
C GLU A 118 16.74 1.48 4.49
N ASP A 119 17.22 2.56 5.12
CA ASP A 119 18.36 2.50 6.08
C ASP A 119 18.00 1.62 7.29
N CYS A 120 16.77 1.77 7.81
CA CYS A 120 16.28 0.90 8.90
C CYS A 120 16.28 -0.57 8.47
N MET A 121 15.92 -0.84 7.22
CA MET A 121 15.95 -2.20 6.66
C MET A 121 17.37 -2.72 6.49
N ALA A 122 18.32 -1.87 6.12
CA ALA A 122 19.74 -2.22 6.07
C ALA A 122 20.27 -2.64 7.45
N TRP A 123 19.90 -1.93 8.52
CA TRP A 123 20.27 -2.29 9.89
C TRP A 123 19.65 -3.64 10.34
N ILE A 124 18.39 -3.89 10.00
CA ILE A 124 17.75 -5.19 10.25
C ILE A 124 18.42 -6.30 9.45
N ARG A 125 18.79 -6.03 8.18
CA ARG A 125 19.50 -6.98 7.31
C ARG A 125 20.81 -7.45 7.95
N ASP A 126 21.58 -6.51 8.47
CA ASP A 126 22.85 -6.75 9.13
C ASP A 126 22.70 -7.67 10.37
N GLU A 127 21.61 -7.51 11.13
CA GLU A 127 21.35 -8.25 12.35
C GLU A 127 20.75 -9.67 12.13
N ILE A 128 19.78 -9.80 11.22
CA ILE A 128 18.97 -11.04 11.12
C ILE A 128 18.67 -11.51 9.68
N GLY A 129 18.97 -10.74 8.68
CA GLY A 129 18.86 -11.13 7.26
C GLY A 129 17.46 -11.11 6.64
N ARG A 130 16.37 -11.34 7.39
CA ARG A 130 14.99 -11.49 6.89
C ARG A 130 14.30 -10.15 6.70
N VAL A 131 14.60 -9.47 5.59
CA VAL A 131 14.11 -8.12 5.33
C VAL A 131 14.05 -7.84 3.84
N VAL A 132 13.23 -6.89 3.43
CA VAL A 132 13.08 -6.38 2.07
C VAL A 132 13.06 -4.86 2.02
N ALA A 133 13.02 -4.30 0.82
CA ALA A 133 13.14 -2.88 0.53
C ALA A 133 14.47 -2.33 1.06
N LEU A 134 15.52 -2.98 0.63
CA LEU A 134 16.90 -2.62 0.95
C LEU A 134 17.39 -1.45 0.10
N PRO A 135 18.40 -0.70 0.56
CA PRO A 135 19.15 0.20 -0.29
C PRO A 135 19.72 -0.51 -1.53
N ARG A 136 19.78 0.21 -2.65
CA ARG A 136 20.30 -0.31 -3.94
C ARG A 136 21.72 -0.88 -3.81
N GLU A 137 22.54 -0.25 -3.00
CA GLU A 137 23.96 -0.58 -2.79
C GLU A 137 24.15 -2.00 -2.21
N ILE A 138 23.14 -2.51 -1.53
CA ILE A 138 23.17 -3.87 -0.94
C ILE A 138 22.16 -4.81 -1.60
N GLY A 139 21.79 -4.52 -2.86
CA GLY A 139 20.99 -5.39 -3.71
C GLY A 139 19.49 -5.16 -3.66
N GLY A 140 19.02 -4.07 -3.04
CA GLY A 140 17.61 -3.71 -3.00
C GLY A 140 17.06 -3.24 -4.34
N ILE A 141 15.76 -3.40 -4.54
CA ILE A 141 15.01 -2.79 -5.64
C ILE A 141 14.34 -1.52 -5.11
N PRO A 142 14.77 -0.31 -5.51
CA PRO A 142 14.25 0.94 -4.96
C PRO A 142 12.83 1.21 -5.45
N LEU A 143 11.86 0.53 -4.84
CA LEU A 143 10.47 0.44 -5.28
C LEU A 143 9.77 1.79 -5.44
N ASP A 144 10.11 2.79 -4.62
CA ASP A 144 9.57 4.14 -4.70
C ASP A 144 10.23 4.96 -5.84
N GLU A 145 11.52 4.77 -6.09
CA GLU A 145 12.25 5.43 -7.17
C GLU A 145 11.79 4.93 -8.55
N ILE A 146 11.64 3.62 -8.70
CA ILE A 146 11.14 3.02 -9.96
C ILE A 146 9.64 3.21 -10.14
N GLY A 147 8.91 3.53 -9.06
CA GLY A 147 7.48 3.76 -9.06
C GLY A 147 6.65 2.46 -9.16
N ALA A 148 7.07 1.41 -8.45
CA ALA A 148 6.42 0.10 -8.51
C ALA A 148 4.90 0.15 -8.25
N THR A 149 4.47 0.92 -7.25
CA THR A 149 3.03 1.12 -6.96
C THR A 149 2.34 1.88 -8.08
N GLY A 150 2.92 2.99 -8.56
CA GLY A 150 2.35 3.79 -9.66
C GLY A 150 2.26 3.01 -10.98
N TRP A 151 3.25 2.16 -11.27
CA TRP A 151 3.21 1.22 -12.39
C TRP A 151 2.03 0.27 -12.28
N GLY A 152 1.88 -0.36 -11.11
CA GLY A 152 0.76 -1.24 -10.82
C GLY A 152 -0.59 -0.55 -11.03
N LEU A 153 -0.78 0.64 -10.42
CA LEU A 153 -2.00 1.45 -10.59
C LEU A 153 -2.34 1.71 -12.04
N SER A 154 -1.35 2.00 -12.89
CA SER A 154 -1.58 2.25 -14.31
C SER A 154 -2.13 1.03 -15.05
N HIS A 155 -1.76 -0.18 -14.64
CA HIS A 155 -2.28 -1.44 -15.18
C HIS A 155 -3.68 -1.77 -14.63
N VAL A 156 -3.93 -1.44 -13.37
CA VAL A 156 -5.27 -1.53 -12.77
C VAL A 156 -6.26 -0.63 -13.51
N VAL A 157 -5.89 0.63 -13.78
CA VAL A 157 -6.70 1.54 -14.61
C VAL A 157 -7.03 0.92 -15.96
N ASN A 158 -6.05 0.31 -16.65
CA ASN A 158 -6.28 -0.32 -17.96
C ASN A 158 -7.31 -1.45 -17.92
N VAL A 159 -7.36 -2.22 -16.83
CA VAL A 159 -8.38 -3.27 -16.66
C VAL A 159 -9.71 -2.67 -16.27
N ALA A 160 -9.74 -1.70 -15.35
CA ALA A 160 -10.96 -1.05 -14.88
C ALA A 160 -11.72 -0.36 -16.01
N LEU A 161 -11.02 0.24 -16.96
CA LEU A 161 -11.61 0.89 -18.14
C LEU A 161 -12.46 -0.06 -19.01
N GLN A 162 -12.21 -1.38 -18.98
CA GLN A 162 -13.05 -2.35 -19.70
C GLN A 162 -14.47 -2.46 -19.10
N TYR A 163 -14.69 -1.90 -17.93
CA TYR A 163 -15.96 -1.85 -17.22
C TYR A 163 -16.55 -0.43 -17.16
N CYS A 164 -15.91 0.52 -17.85
CA CYS A 164 -16.34 1.90 -17.98
C CYS A 164 -16.81 2.18 -19.42
N ASP A 165 -17.49 3.31 -19.62
CA ASP A 165 -18.02 3.78 -20.92
C ASP A 165 -17.15 4.89 -21.52
N PHE A 166 -15.87 4.96 -21.18
CA PHE A 166 -14.89 5.93 -21.71
C PHE A 166 -13.52 5.29 -21.92
N GLU A 167 -12.74 5.90 -22.81
CA GLU A 167 -11.40 5.45 -23.17
C GLU A 167 -10.33 6.19 -22.35
N ARG A 168 -9.15 5.58 -22.23
CA ARG A 168 -8.00 6.23 -21.55
C ARG A 168 -7.49 7.45 -22.30
N GLU A 169 -7.47 7.38 -23.64
CA GLU A 169 -6.95 8.48 -24.47
C GLU A 169 -7.75 9.76 -24.25
N GLY A 170 -7.08 10.80 -23.79
CA GLY A 170 -7.72 12.08 -23.44
C GLY A 170 -8.49 12.09 -22.12
N ALA A 171 -8.61 10.94 -21.41
CA ALA A 171 -9.29 10.88 -20.11
C ALA A 171 -8.66 11.86 -19.12
N ARG A 172 -9.52 12.62 -18.45
CA ARG A 172 -9.11 13.61 -17.43
C ARG A 172 -8.80 12.88 -16.13
N ILE A 173 -7.57 13.01 -15.64
CA ILE A 173 -7.17 12.40 -14.37
C ILE A 173 -6.87 13.45 -13.30
N VAL A 174 -7.31 13.17 -12.09
CA VAL A 174 -6.98 13.92 -10.88
C VAL A 174 -6.17 13.02 -9.94
N VAL A 175 -5.08 13.55 -9.38
CA VAL A 175 -4.25 12.85 -8.42
C VAL A 175 -4.19 13.63 -7.11
N GLN A 176 -4.81 13.06 -6.08
CA GLN A 176 -4.73 13.62 -4.73
C GLN A 176 -3.53 13.00 -3.98
N GLY A 177 -2.53 13.83 -3.72
CA GLY A 177 -1.26 13.38 -3.15
C GLY A 177 -0.17 13.18 -4.22
N PHE A 178 0.68 14.19 -4.40
CA PHE A 178 1.75 14.19 -5.41
C PHE A 178 3.10 13.78 -4.80
N GLY A 179 3.07 12.68 -3.99
CA GLY A 179 4.21 11.98 -3.42
C GLY A 179 4.78 10.90 -4.35
N ALA A 180 5.49 9.88 -3.82
CA ALA A 180 6.07 8.79 -4.61
C ALA A 180 5.01 8.09 -5.49
N VAL A 181 3.89 7.65 -4.92
CA VAL A 181 2.82 6.97 -5.67
C VAL A 181 2.19 7.90 -6.72
N GLY A 182 1.78 9.10 -6.30
CA GLY A 182 1.05 10.02 -7.18
C GLY A 182 1.87 10.51 -8.38
N ARG A 183 3.15 10.84 -8.18
CA ARG A 183 4.06 11.25 -9.27
C ARG A 183 4.20 10.16 -10.33
N HIS A 184 4.38 8.93 -9.88
CA HIS A 184 4.59 7.80 -10.79
C HIS A 184 3.32 7.37 -11.52
N VAL A 185 2.16 7.32 -10.84
CA VAL A 185 0.91 7.00 -11.53
C VAL A 185 0.56 8.06 -12.57
N ALA A 186 0.74 9.35 -12.24
CA ALA A 186 0.58 10.44 -13.20
C ALA A 186 1.48 10.24 -14.42
N ARG A 187 2.79 9.95 -14.20
CA ARG A 187 3.75 9.67 -15.28
C ARG A 187 3.32 8.53 -16.19
N PHE A 188 2.91 7.41 -15.61
CA PHE A 188 2.55 6.23 -16.41
C PHE A 188 1.22 6.40 -17.16
N LEU A 189 0.25 7.12 -16.60
CA LEU A 189 -1.02 7.37 -17.27
C LEU A 189 -0.91 8.43 -18.36
N THR A 190 -0.18 9.53 -18.11
CA THR A 190 0.02 10.58 -19.14
C THR A 190 0.87 10.08 -20.29
N ALA A 191 1.88 9.24 -20.04
CA ALA A 191 2.65 8.59 -21.11
C ALA A 191 1.81 7.68 -22.00
N ARG A 192 0.58 7.34 -21.58
CA ARG A 192 -0.38 6.51 -22.32
C ARG A 192 -1.61 7.28 -22.80
N GLY A 193 -1.54 8.61 -22.85
CA GLY A 193 -2.54 9.47 -23.45
C GLY A 193 -3.56 10.09 -22.50
N ALA A 194 -3.56 9.77 -21.20
CA ALA A 194 -4.42 10.46 -20.25
C ALA A 194 -3.97 11.92 -20.01
N ARG A 195 -4.90 12.78 -19.64
CA ARG A 195 -4.66 14.21 -19.39
C ARG A 195 -4.71 14.50 -17.88
N LEU A 196 -3.59 14.88 -17.28
CA LEU A 196 -3.54 15.30 -15.90
C LEU A 196 -4.15 16.68 -15.73
N VAL A 197 -5.35 16.80 -15.14
CA VAL A 197 -6.07 18.07 -15.02
C VAL A 197 -5.97 18.71 -13.65
N ALA A 198 -5.72 17.93 -12.59
CA ALA A 198 -5.43 18.50 -11.26
C ALA A 198 -4.54 17.57 -10.44
N VAL A 199 -3.75 18.19 -9.56
CA VAL A 199 -2.94 17.52 -8.55
C VAL A 199 -2.97 18.28 -7.24
N ALA A 200 -2.87 17.53 -6.12
CA ALA A 200 -2.75 18.12 -4.78
C ALA A 200 -1.55 17.56 -4.04
N ASP A 201 -0.95 18.37 -3.18
CA ASP A 201 -0.05 17.92 -2.11
C ASP A 201 -0.51 18.50 -0.75
N SER A 202 0.26 18.29 0.32
CA SER A 202 -0.10 18.73 1.67
C SER A 202 -0.19 20.26 1.84
N ARG A 203 0.29 21.04 0.87
CA ARG A 203 0.39 22.52 0.92
C ARG A 203 -0.58 23.22 -0.05
N GLY A 204 -1.32 22.46 -0.86
CA GLY A 204 -2.31 22.99 -1.79
C GLY A 204 -2.49 22.14 -3.04
N ALA A 205 -3.26 22.65 -3.99
CA ALA A 205 -3.53 21.98 -5.25
C ALA A 205 -3.43 22.96 -6.43
N THR A 206 -3.35 22.40 -7.64
CA THR A 206 -3.42 23.17 -8.90
C THR A 206 -4.29 22.43 -9.90
N GLN A 207 -5.02 23.18 -10.72
CA GLN A 207 -5.90 22.69 -11.77
C GLN A 207 -5.66 23.41 -13.09
N ASN A 208 -5.69 22.66 -14.21
CA ASN A 208 -5.77 23.22 -15.55
C ASN A 208 -6.56 22.24 -16.46
N ASP A 209 -7.73 22.65 -16.94
CA ASP A 209 -8.59 21.80 -17.79
C ASP A 209 -7.94 21.43 -19.14
N ARG A 210 -6.97 22.23 -19.61
CA ARG A 210 -6.18 21.93 -20.81
C ARG A 210 -5.10 20.87 -20.57
N GLY A 211 -4.83 20.55 -19.32
CA GLY A 211 -3.79 19.63 -18.84
C GLY A 211 -2.63 20.36 -18.16
N LEU A 212 -2.06 19.72 -17.16
CA LEU A 212 -0.88 20.18 -16.42
C LEU A 212 0.39 19.57 -17.05
N ASP A 213 1.44 20.37 -17.14
CA ASP A 213 2.77 19.87 -17.54
C ASP A 213 3.39 19.07 -16.38
N LEU A 214 3.45 17.76 -16.58
CA LEU A 214 3.99 16.84 -15.58
C LEU A 214 5.47 17.11 -15.27
N ASN A 215 6.29 17.46 -16.28
CA ASN A 215 7.72 17.71 -16.05
C ASN A 215 7.92 18.95 -15.19
N ALA A 216 7.20 20.02 -15.46
CA ALA A 216 7.24 21.24 -14.64
C ALA A 216 6.79 20.97 -13.19
N LEU A 217 5.77 20.13 -12.98
CA LEU A 217 5.35 19.70 -11.63
C LEU A 217 6.43 18.87 -10.92
N LEU A 218 7.11 17.97 -11.63
CA LEU A 218 8.21 17.18 -11.07
C LEU A 218 9.41 18.06 -10.69
N GLU A 219 9.74 19.06 -11.51
CA GLU A 219 10.79 20.05 -11.20
C GLU A 219 10.44 20.87 -9.96
N LEU A 220 9.19 21.33 -9.83
CA LEU A 220 8.72 22.00 -8.61
C LEU A 220 8.91 21.12 -7.36
N LYS A 221 8.54 19.85 -7.45
CA LYS A 221 8.71 18.91 -6.31
C LYS A 221 10.18 18.64 -6.01
N ALA A 222 11.04 18.52 -7.02
CA ALA A 222 12.49 18.37 -6.84
C ALA A 222 13.11 19.60 -6.17
N ALA A 223 12.58 20.79 -6.44
CA ALA A 223 12.98 22.04 -5.79
C ALA A 223 12.36 22.24 -4.38
N GLY A 224 11.68 21.23 -3.81
CA GLY A 224 11.03 21.31 -2.50
C GLY A 224 9.75 22.17 -2.46
N LYS A 225 9.25 22.60 -3.61
CA LYS A 225 8.07 23.45 -3.73
C LYS A 225 6.75 22.66 -3.73
N SER A 226 5.64 23.37 -3.51
CA SER A 226 4.29 22.80 -3.62
C SER A 226 3.81 22.77 -5.07
N VAL A 227 2.94 21.81 -5.40
CA VAL A 227 2.24 21.80 -6.69
C VAL A 227 1.35 23.04 -6.88
N SER A 228 0.90 23.67 -5.80
CA SER A 228 0.11 24.91 -5.83
C SER A 228 0.91 26.13 -6.32
N GLU A 229 2.24 26.02 -6.47
CA GLU A 229 3.11 27.05 -7.04
C GLU A 229 3.28 26.91 -8.59
N TYR A 230 2.57 25.96 -9.19
CA TYR A 230 2.58 25.80 -10.64
C TYR A 230 1.93 27.00 -11.33
N SER A 231 2.68 27.64 -12.24
CA SER A 231 2.33 28.96 -12.79
C SER A 231 1.23 28.92 -13.88
N ASP A 232 1.09 27.81 -14.62
CA ASP A 232 0.08 27.65 -15.70
C ASP A 232 -1.14 26.84 -15.20
N GLY A 233 -1.60 27.12 -13.98
CA GLY A 233 -2.75 26.49 -13.38
C GLY A 233 -3.47 27.39 -12.39
N SER A 234 -4.71 27.07 -12.10
CA SER A 234 -5.49 27.72 -11.03
C SER A 234 -5.13 27.08 -9.70
N ARG A 235 -4.68 27.89 -8.76
CA ARG A 235 -4.38 27.44 -7.41
C ARG A 235 -5.66 27.12 -6.64
N LEU A 236 -5.65 26.00 -5.91
CA LEU A 236 -6.72 25.55 -5.04
C LEU A 236 -6.16 25.20 -3.66
N GLU A 237 -7.05 25.16 -2.66
CA GLU A 237 -6.75 24.51 -1.39
C GLU A 237 -6.62 22.99 -1.60
N SER A 238 -5.85 22.32 -0.73
CA SER A 238 -5.54 20.89 -0.92
C SER A 238 -6.78 19.99 -0.95
N ASP A 239 -7.78 20.28 -0.11
CA ASP A 239 -9.04 19.53 -0.03
C ASP A 239 -10.03 19.88 -1.17
N ALA A 240 -9.89 21.04 -1.80
CA ALA A 240 -10.73 21.43 -2.91
C ALA A 240 -10.47 20.62 -4.20
N VAL A 241 -9.40 19.84 -4.25
CA VAL A 241 -9.13 18.94 -5.38
C VAL A 241 -10.23 17.91 -5.60
N ILE A 242 -11.03 17.58 -4.58
CA ILE A 242 -12.16 16.66 -4.66
C ILE A 242 -13.30 17.19 -5.56
N ASP A 243 -13.43 18.52 -5.70
CA ASP A 243 -14.47 19.14 -6.51
C ASP A 243 -14.16 19.14 -8.00
N VAL A 244 -12.91 18.84 -8.37
CA VAL A 244 -12.48 18.88 -9.77
C VAL A 244 -13.09 17.74 -10.55
N GLU A 245 -13.88 18.09 -11.57
CA GLU A 245 -14.52 17.11 -12.46
C GLU A 245 -13.46 16.36 -13.29
N CYS A 246 -13.53 15.02 -13.29
CA CYS A 246 -12.60 14.17 -14.01
C CYS A 246 -13.22 12.83 -14.39
N ASP A 247 -12.54 12.07 -15.24
CA ASP A 247 -12.92 10.69 -15.57
C ASP A 247 -12.35 9.70 -14.55
N ILE A 248 -11.10 9.95 -14.11
CA ILE A 248 -10.38 9.05 -13.17
C ILE A 248 -9.85 9.87 -12.00
N TRP A 249 -10.22 9.47 -10.80
CA TRP A 249 -9.74 10.07 -9.56
C TRP A 249 -8.85 9.11 -8.78
N ILE A 250 -7.64 9.54 -8.42
CA ILE A 250 -6.62 8.69 -7.77
C ILE A 250 -6.23 9.29 -6.42
N PRO A 251 -6.78 8.77 -5.31
CA PRO A 251 -6.32 9.11 -3.97
C PRO A 251 -4.98 8.43 -3.68
N ALA A 252 -3.91 9.21 -3.51
CA ALA A 252 -2.56 8.73 -3.29
C ALA A 252 -1.87 9.43 -2.09
N ALA A 253 -2.66 9.97 -1.13
CA ALA A 253 -2.17 10.74 0.00
C ALA A 253 -2.22 9.94 1.32
N ARG A 254 -3.37 9.89 1.97
CA ARG A 254 -3.54 9.37 3.33
C ARG A 254 -4.88 8.63 3.50
N PRO A 255 -5.06 7.89 4.61
CA PRO A 255 -6.34 7.27 4.94
C PRO A 255 -7.48 8.28 5.10
N ASP A 256 -8.71 7.82 4.92
CA ASP A 256 -9.99 8.49 5.22
C ASP A 256 -10.13 9.91 4.62
N VAL A 257 -9.46 10.16 3.47
CA VAL A 257 -9.56 11.47 2.79
C VAL A 257 -10.93 11.69 2.16
N VAL A 258 -11.63 10.60 1.84
CA VAL A 258 -13.02 10.63 1.38
C VAL A 258 -13.88 9.86 2.36
N ASN A 259 -14.88 10.55 2.88
CA ASN A 259 -15.80 10.05 3.90
C ASN A 259 -17.23 10.52 3.58
N GLU A 260 -18.16 10.20 4.44
CA GLU A 260 -19.59 10.50 4.28
C GLU A 260 -19.86 12.01 4.17
N ASP A 261 -19.03 12.86 4.78
CA ASP A 261 -19.19 14.32 4.78
C ASP A 261 -18.78 14.96 3.45
N ASN A 262 -17.90 14.32 2.65
CA ASN A 262 -17.34 14.94 1.46
C ASN A 262 -17.48 14.12 0.16
N VAL A 263 -17.84 12.84 0.22
CA VAL A 263 -17.95 11.96 -0.95
C VAL A 263 -18.93 12.49 -2.00
N HIS A 264 -19.96 13.22 -1.58
CA HIS A 264 -20.97 13.81 -2.46
C HIS A 264 -20.39 14.90 -3.39
N ARG A 265 -19.20 15.45 -3.07
CA ARG A 265 -18.48 16.45 -3.86
C ARG A 265 -17.73 15.82 -5.04
N LEU A 266 -17.42 14.53 -4.97
CA LEU A 266 -16.60 13.83 -5.97
C LEU A 266 -17.35 13.68 -7.29
N LYS A 267 -16.76 14.21 -8.37
CA LYS A 267 -17.32 14.21 -9.73
C LYS A 267 -16.40 13.40 -10.64
N THR A 268 -16.52 12.08 -10.57
CA THR A 268 -15.69 11.15 -11.34
C THR A 268 -16.50 9.96 -11.82
N ARG A 269 -15.92 9.14 -12.68
CA ARG A 269 -16.52 7.90 -13.22
C ARG A 269 -15.78 6.66 -12.75
N LEU A 270 -14.50 6.82 -12.42
CA LEU A 270 -13.62 5.76 -11.94
C LEU A 270 -12.76 6.28 -10.79
N VAL A 271 -12.71 5.53 -9.70
CA VAL A 271 -11.74 5.71 -8.60
C VAL A 271 -10.79 4.53 -8.58
N VAL A 272 -9.47 4.79 -8.48
CA VAL A 272 -8.45 3.76 -8.29
C VAL A 272 -7.59 4.13 -7.09
N GLU A 273 -7.73 3.38 -6.00
CA GLU A 273 -7.15 3.72 -4.72
C GLU A 273 -5.64 3.45 -4.65
N GLY A 274 -4.86 4.53 -4.68
CA GLY A 274 -3.39 4.47 -4.59
C GLY A 274 -2.86 4.52 -3.15
N ALA A 275 -3.54 5.22 -2.23
CA ALA A 275 -3.24 5.22 -0.80
C ALA A 275 -3.85 3.98 -0.11
N ASN A 276 -3.44 3.71 1.12
CA ASN A 276 -4.10 2.70 1.94
C ASN A 276 -5.34 3.31 2.60
N ILE A 277 -6.48 2.61 2.50
CA ILE A 277 -7.77 2.96 3.10
C ILE A 277 -8.15 4.44 2.85
N PRO A 278 -8.13 4.95 1.62
CA PRO A 278 -8.42 6.37 1.38
C PRO A 278 -9.90 6.71 1.50
N PHE A 279 -10.78 5.71 1.45
CA PHE A 279 -12.23 5.84 1.61
C PHE A 279 -12.72 5.14 2.87
N THR A 280 -13.70 5.77 3.54
CA THR A 280 -14.53 5.07 4.52
C THR A 280 -15.47 4.08 3.82
N PRO A 281 -15.93 3.01 4.51
CA PRO A 281 -16.88 2.06 3.93
C PRO A 281 -18.16 2.70 3.39
N GLY A 282 -18.75 3.66 4.12
CA GLY A 282 -19.95 4.37 3.68
C GLY A 282 -19.71 5.24 2.45
N ALA A 283 -18.52 5.81 2.30
CA ALA A 283 -18.17 6.56 1.09
C ALA A 283 -18.06 5.65 -0.14
N GLU A 284 -17.50 4.43 -0.01
CA GLU A 284 -17.48 3.47 -1.11
C GLU A 284 -18.89 2.99 -1.50
N GLU A 285 -19.76 2.70 -0.52
CA GLU A 285 -21.16 2.33 -0.76
C GLU A 285 -21.89 3.44 -1.52
N PHE A 286 -21.71 4.71 -1.11
CA PHE A 286 -22.29 5.87 -1.79
C PHE A 286 -21.87 5.97 -3.26
N LEU A 287 -20.59 5.71 -3.58
CA LEU A 287 -20.10 5.71 -4.96
C LEU A 287 -20.72 4.56 -5.77
N TYR A 288 -20.78 3.38 -5.18
CA TYR A 288 -21.33 2.19 -5.81
C TYR A 288 -22.82 2.39 -6.19
N GLU A 289 -23.64 2.93 -5.27
CA GLU A 289 -25.06 3.24 -5.52
C GLU A 289 -25.26 4.24 -6.69
N ARG A 290 -24.26 5.05 -6.97
CA ARG A 290 -24.24 6.01 -8.09
C ARG A 290 -23.61 5.46 -9.36
N GLY A 291 -23.24 4.20 -9.39
CA GLY A 291 -22.59 3.57 -10.53
C GLY A 291 -21.17 4.05 -10.79
N ILE A 292 -20.50 4.69 -9.79
CA ILE A 292 -19.11 5.07 -9.87
C ILE A 292 -18.26 3.87 -9.47
N LEU A 293 -17.40 3.43 -10.39
CA LEU A 293 -16.54 2.28 -10.15
C LEU A 293 -15.38 2.68 -9.19
N CYS A 294 -15.23 1.93 -8.09
CA CYS A 294 -14.12 2.11 -7.15
C CYS A 294 -13.31 0.81 -7.06
N ILE A 295 -12.00 0.87 -7.42
CA ILE A 295 -11.08 -0.26 -7.27
C ILE A 295 -10.35 -0.12 -5.94
N PRO A 296 -10.52 -1.10 -5.00
CA PRO A 296 -10.03 -0.99 -3.63
C PRO A 296 -8.51 -1.01 -3.55
N ASP A 297 -7.98 -0.36 -2.53
CA ASP A 297 -6.58 -0.10 -2.27
C ASP A 297 -5.69 -1.34 -2.30
N PHE A 298 -6.03 -2.39 -1.54
CA PHE A 298 -5.17 -3.58 -1.42
C PHE A 298 -5.13 -4.43 -2.71
N ILE A 299 -5.99 -4.15 -3.71
CA ILE A 299 -5.86 -4.64 -5.08
C ILE A 299 -5.03 -3.67 -5.91
N ALA A 300 -5.38 -2.38 -5.88
CA ALA A 300 -4.83 -1.38 -6.78
C ALA A 300 -3.38 -1.01 -6.45
N ASN A 301 -3.07 -0.85 -5.16
CA ASN A 301 -1.76 -0.39 -4.71
C ASN A 301 -0.77 -1.53 -4.35
N ALA A 302 -1.08 -2.78 -4.70
CA ALA A 302 -0.24 -3.93 -4.34
C ALA A 302 1.11 -3.99 -5.09
N GLY A 303 1.41 -3.06 -5.99
CA GLY A 303 2.68 -3.03 -6.73
C GLY A 303 3.91 -3.03 -5.82
N GLY A 304 3.87 -2.26 -4.71
CA GLY A 304 4.98 -2.20 -3.75
C GLY A 304 5.26 -3.53 -3.06
N VAL A 305 4.22 -4.21 -2.55
CA VAL A 305 4.41 -5.53 -1.87
C VAL A 305 4.82 -6.63 -2.84
N ILE A 306 4.36 -6.57 -4.10
CA ILE A 306 4.81 -7.51 -5.15
C ILE A 306 6.29 -7.28 -5.46
N CYS A 307 6.71 -6.01 -5.61
CA CYS A 307 8.12 -5.65 -5.83
C CYS A 307 9.01 -6.17 -4.70
N ALA A 308 8.64 -5.91 -3.45
CA ALA A 308 9.37 -6.35 -2.27
C ALA A 308 9.45 -7.88 -2.16
N ALA A 309 8.36 -8.60 -2.48
CA ALA A 309 8.38 -10.06 -2.52
C ALA A 309 9.31 -10.60 -3.63
N MET A 310 9.38 -9.94 -4.78
CA MET A 310 10.31 -10.29 -5.85
C MET A 310 11.77 -10.00 -5.47
N GLU A 311 12.04 -8.89 -4.77
CA GLU A 311 13.35 -8.60 -4.20
C GLU A 311 13.79 -9.70 -3.23
N TYR A 312 12.90 -10.12 -2.32
CA TYR A 312 13.19 -11.21 -1.37
C TYR A 312 13.60 -12.52 -2.07
N GLN A 313 13.07 -12.77 -3.26
CA GLN A 313 13.39 -13.91 -4.09
C GLN A 313 14.64 -13.71 -4.97
N GLY A 314 15.34 -12.59 -4.84
CA GLY A 314 16.53 -12.27 -5.63
C GLY A 314 16.23 -11.93 -7.09
N ALA A 315 15.00 -11.52 -7.42
CA ALA A 315 14.62 -11.16 -8.77
C ALA A 315 15.22 -9.82 -9.22
N THR A 316 15.34 -9.63 -10.52
CA THR A 316 15.74 -8.34 -11.10
C THR A 316 14.59 -7.33 -11.07
N GLN A 317 14.91 -6.04 -11.13
CA GLN A 317 13.92 -4.96 -11.25
C GLN A 317 12.98 -5.19 -12.45
N ALA A 318 13.50 -5.62 -13.60
CA ALA A 318 12.69 -5.89 -14.80
C ALA A 318 11.67 -7.03 -14.56
N ALA A 319 12.09 -8.11 -13.91
CA ALA A 319 11.20 -9.21 -13.54
C ALA A 319 10.14 -8.78 -12.53
N ALA A 320 10.50 -7.92 -11.57
CA ALA A 320 9.55 -7.36 -10.60
C ALA A 320 8.47 -6.52 -11.30
N MET A 321 8.85 -5.62 -12.21
CA MET A 321 7.91 -4.78 -12.96
C MET A 321 6.95 -5.61 -13.83
N GLN A 322 7.45 -6.67 -14.50
CA GLN A 322 6.62 -7.58 -15.28
C GLN A 322 5.65 -8.36 -14.38
N THR A 323 6.11 -8.85 -13.23
CA THR A 323 5.28 -9.59 -12.27
C THR A 323 4.17 -8.70 -11.68
N ILE A 324 4.47 -7.41 -11.41
CA ILE A 324 3.47 -6.43 -10.96
C ILE A 324 2.37 -6.31 -12.01
N GLU A 325 2.72 -6.08 -13.26
CA GLU A 325 1.75 -5.96 -14.36
C GLU A 325 0.85 -7.20 -14.44
N GLU A 326 1.45 -8.39 -14.55
CA GLU A 326 0.73 -9.65 -14.69
C GLU A 326 -0.25 -9.90 -13.54
N LYS A 327 0.25 -9.78 -12.29
CA LYS A 327 -0.56 -10.06 -11.10
C LYS A 327 -1.68 -9.06 -10.92
N LEU A 328 -1.42 -7.76 -11.09
CA LEU A 328 -2.44 -6.75 -10.87
C LEU A 328 -3.52 -6.77 -11.96
N ARG A 329 -3.15 -6.98 -13.22
CA ARG A 329 -4.14 -7.15 -14.29
C ARG A 329 -5.06 -8.33 -14.00
N ARG A 330 -4.51 -9.51 -13.72
CA ARG A 330 -5.28 -10.72 -13.41
C ARG A 330 -6.16 -10.57 -12.19
N ASN A 331 -5.63 -10.02 -11.09
CA ASN A 331 -6.38 -9.88 -9.85
C ASN A 331 -7.51 -8.83 -9.98
N THR A 332 -7.25 -7.71 -10.63
CA THR A 332 -8.27 -6.69 -10.91
C THR A 332 -9.39 -7.28 -11.77
N GLN A 333 -9.05 -8.00 -12.83
CA GLN A 333 -10.04 -8.65 -13.68
C GLN A 333 -10.90 -9.63 -12.88
N GLN A 334 -10.30 -10.51 -12.07
CA GLN A 334 -11.03 -11.47 -11.23
C GLN A 334 -11.97 -10.77 -10.25
N VAL A 335 -11.53 -9.70 -9.60
CA VAL A 335 -12.36 -8.88 -8.69
C VAL A 335 -13.55 -8.28 -9.44
N MET A 336 -13.31 -7.69 -10.60
CA MET A 336 -14.37 -7.04 -11.39
C MET A 336 -15.40 -8.04 -11.93
N GLU A 337 -14.96 -9.20 -12.41
CA GLU A 337 -15.85 -10.28 -12.85
C GLU A 337 -16.72 -10.79 -11.69
N THR A 338 -16.14 -10.98 -10.50
CA THR A 338 -16.86 -11.40 -9.31
C THR A 338 -17.85 -10.33 -8.86
N ALA A 339 -17.43 -9.08 -8.77
CA ALA A 339 -18.29 -7.96 -8.37
C ALA A 339 -19.50 -7.83 -9.30
N LYS A 340 -19.26 -7.90 -10.62
CA LYS A 340 -20.32 -7.83 -11.63
C LYS A 340 -21.28 -9.02 -11.58
N SER A 341 -20.76 -10.25 -11.44
CA SER A 341 -21.59 -11.46 -11.46
C SER A 341 -22.46 -11.62 -10.20
N LYS A 342 -21.95 -11.14 -9.05
CA LYS A 342 -22.65 -11.21 -7.75
C LYS A 342 -23.42 -9.95 -7.38
N LEU A 343 -23.24 -8.85 -8.15
CA LEU A 343 -23.79 -7.52 -7.84
C LEU A 343 -23.37 -7.03 -6.44
N ILE A 344 -22.08 -7.11 -6.14
CA ILE A 344 -21.47 -6.66 -4.88
C ILE A 344 -20.37 -5.62 -5.15
N LEU A 345 -19.97 -4.89 -4.09
CA LEU A 345 -18.88 -3.93 -4.19
C LEU A 345 -17.57 -4.62 -4.61
N PRO A 346 -16.71 -3.97 -5.41
CA PRO A 346 -15.38 -4.50 -5.74
C PRO A 346 -14.54 -4.82 -4.50
N ARG A 347 -14.62 -4.04 -3.42
CA ARG A 347 -13.95 -4.33 -2.14
C ARG A 347 -14.44 -5.65 -1.53
N GLN A 348 -15.74 -5.89 -1.53
CA GLN A 348 -16.30 -7.15 -1.01
C GLN A 348 -15.82 -8.34 -1.86
N ALA A 349 -15.85 -8.23 -3.19
CA ALA A 349 -15.33 -9.25 -4.09
C ALA A 349 -13.83 -9.54 -3.85
N ALA A 350 -13.04 -8.49 -3.59
CA ALA A 350 -11.62 -8.60 -3.29
C ALA A 350 -11.36 -9.30 -1.94
N ILE A 351 -12.12 -8.97 -0.91
CA ILE A 351 -12.06 -9.64 0.42
C ILE A 351 -12.42 -11.11 0.29
N GLU A 352 -13.49 -11.45 -0.44
CA GLU A 352 -13.88 -12.84 -0.70
C GLU A 352 -12.76 -13.61 -1.41
N MET A 353 -12.19 -13.02 -2.47
CA MET A 353 -11.07 -13.62 -3.21
C MET A 353 -9.87 -13.89 -2.32
N ALA A 354 -9.44 -12.90 -1.53
CA ALA A 354 -8.30 -13.03 -0.62
C ALA A 354 -8.57 -14.08 0.46
N GLY A 355 -9.74 -14.03 1.12
CA GLY A 355 -10.14 -14.99 2.15
C GLY A 355 -10.23 -16.43 1.63
N GLN A 356 -10.74 -16.65 0.41
CA GLN A 356 -10.77 -17.96 -0.22
C GLN A 356 -9.35 -18.50 -0.46
N ARG A 357 -8.40 -17.65 -0.90
CA ARG A 357 -7.00 -18.04 -1.10
C ARG A 357 -6.35 -18.46 0.21
N VAL A 358 -6.55 -17.68 1.29
CA VAL A 358 -6.01 -17.99 2.63
C VAL A 358 -6.60 -19.30 3.16
N ARG A 359 -7.95 -19.47 3.17
CA ARG A 359 -8.60 -20.69 3.65
C ARG A 359 -8.17 -21.92 2.86
N LYS A 360 -8.03 -21.80 1.53
CA LYS A 360 -7.50 -22.88 0.69
C LYS A 360 -6.09 -23.27 1.10
N ALA A 361 -5.22 -22.30 1.35
CA ALA A 361 -3.86 -22.54 1.82
C ALA A 361 -3.84 -23.20 3.20
N MET A 362 -4.69 -22.75 4.14
CA MET A 362 -4.87 -23.38 5.45
C MET A 362 -5.26 -24.86 5.35
N GLY A 363 -6.07 -25.24 4.35
CA GLY A 363 -6.45 -26.61 4.09
C GLY A 363 -5.28 -27.55 3.75
N TYR A 364 -4.17 -27.03 3.23
CA TYR A 364 -2.94 -27.79 2.96
C TYR A 364 -2.00 -27.92 4.16
N ARG A 365 -2.21 -27.13 5.21
CA ARG A 365 -1.27 -26.98 6.36
C ARG A 365 -1.90 -27.37 7.68
N ARG A 366 -2.59 -28.50 7.74
CA ARG A 366 -3.36 -28.92 8.93
C ARG A 366 -2.54 -29.10 10.19
N PHE A 367 -1.27 -29.45 10.07
CA PHE A 367 -0.40 -29.81 11.19
C PHE A 367 0.87 -28.96 11.29
N SER A 368 1.10 -28.06 10.33
CA SER A 368 2.22 -27.13 10.40
C SER A 368 1.72 -25.79 10.91
N LEU A 369 2.06 -25.47 12.13
CA LEU A 369 1.81 -24.14 12.70
C LEU A 369 2.74 -23.09 12.08
N PHE A 370 3.89 -23.52 11.56
CA PHE A 370 4.92 -22.63 11.03
C PHE A 370 5.37 -23.12 9.66
N SER A 371 5.36 -22.23 8.73
CA SER A 371 6.07 -22.39 7.49
C SER A 371 7.46 -21.83 7.70
N THR A 372 8.44 -22.68 7.70
CA THR A 372 9.81 -22.22 7.47
C THR A 372 9.82 -21.50 6.13
N ALA A 373 10.38 -20.29 6.07
CA ALA A 373 10.76 -19.70 4.78
C ALA A 373 11.62 -20.73 4.06
N PRO A 374 11.44 -20.93 2.73
CA PRO A 374 12.42 -21.66 1.97
C PRO A 374 13.80 -21.06 2.28
N ASP A 375 14.78 -21.91 2.57
CA ASP A 375 16.17 -21.47 2.65
C ASP A 375 16.57 -20.97 1.27
N TYR A 376 16.41 -19.69 1.03
CA TYR A 376 17.03 -18.98 -0.07
C TYR A 376 18.47 -18.66 0.36
N THR A 377 19.34 -19.66 0.34
CA THR A 377 20.79 -19.47 0.39
C THR A 377 21.33 -19.14 -0.99
#